data_769df11b93533e1f216bd4d674da34ea
#
_entry.id   769df11b93533e1f216bd4d674da34ea
#
_cell.length_a   1.000
_cell.length_b   1.000
_cell.length_c   1.000
_cell.angle_alpha   90.00
_cell.angle_beta   90.00
_cell.angle_gamma   90.00
#
_symmetry.space_group_name_H-M   'P 1'
#
loop_
_entity.id
_entity.type
_entity.pdbx_description
1 polymer ?
#
loop_
_entity_poly.entity_id
_entity_poly.type
_entity_poly.pdbx_seq_one_letter_code
_entity_poly.pdbx_strand_id
1 'polypeptide(L)'
;IICTIIGVIIGIARLSPNYLIRTTAAWYVEFFRNIPLLLQIFFWYYAALRALPLPQDAEAIFGSSYLTIKGFYTPSLIWENLDIFIYSVIAAIVAIVFVRIHAKKLRENQGKHLPVLNISIAILFVLPLLTFLFGGVNVGYETPELKQLAKTSFKFEGGLSIPPELLSLVIALSLYTA
;
A
#
# COMPACT_ATOMS: atom_id res chain seq x y z
N ILE A 1 -5.81 6.58 -5.72
CA ILE A 1 -6.90 6.50 -4.72
C ILE A 1 -7.21 7.89 -4.13
N ILE A 2 -6.26 8.59 -3.50
CA ILE A 2 -6.49 9.93 -2.90
C ILE A 2 -7.03 10.91 -3.95
N CYS A 3 -6.38 11.03 -5.08
CA CYS A 3 -6.80 11.86 -6.21
C CYS A 3 -8.24 11.53 -6.67
N THR A 4 -8.58 10.26 -6.79
CA THR A 4 -9.92 9.82 -7.22
C THR A 4 -10.99 10.26 -6.22
N ILE A 5 -10.72 10.11 -4.92
CA ILE A 5 -11.66 10.53 -3.86
C ILE A 5 -11.86 12.05 -3.91
N ILE A 6 -10.79 12.82 -3.93
CA ILE A 6 -10.86 14.28 -3.99
C ILE A 6 -11.54 14.73 -5.29
N GLY A 7 -11.17 14.14 -6.44
CA GLY A 7 -11.74 14.47 -7.73
C GLY A 7 -13.24 14.21 -7.83
N VAL A 8 -13.72 13.08 -7.26
CA VAL A 8 -15.16 12.79 -7.18
C VAL A 8 -15.88 13.82 -6.32
N ILE A 9 -15.34 14.17 -5.15
CA ILE A 9 -15.93 15.17 -4.25
C ILE A 9 -16.01 16.53 -4.95
N ILE A 10 -14.92 17.00 -5.56
CA ILE A 10 -14.87 18.28 -6.27
C ILE A 10 -15.79 18.26 -7.50
N GLY A 11 -15.83 17.16 -8.24
CA GLY A 11 -16.72 16.98 -9.39
C GLY A 11 -18.20 17.07 -9.01
N ILE A 12 -18.61 16.40 -7.95
CA ILE A 12 -19.98 16.48 -7.41
C ILE A 12 -20.29 17.91 -6.92
N ALA A 13 -19.36 18.52 -6.18
CA ALA A 13 -19.52 19.87 -5.68
C ALA A 13 -19.69 20.90 -6.82
N ARG A 14 -18.99 20.71 -7.94
CA ARG A 14 -19.10 21.58 -9.14
C ARG A 14 -20.46 21.45 -9.84
N LEU A 15 -21.13 20.32 -9.73
CA LEU A 15 -22.46 20.07 -10.27
C LEU A 15 -23.59 20.49 -9.32
N SER A 16 -23.27 20.95 -8.10
CA SER A 16 -24.25 21.36 -7.11
C SER A 16 -25.14 22.53 -7.61
N PRO A 17 -26.44 22.49 -7.34
CA PRO A 17 -27.33 23.62 -7.58
C PRO A 17 -27.02 24.81 -6.64
N ASN A 18 -26.34 24.59 -5.53
CA ASN A 18 -25.94 25.64 -4.59
C ASN A 18 -24.80 26.45 -5.17
N TYR A 19 -25.02 27.74 -5.34
CA TYR A 19 -24.07 28.69 -5.92
C TYR A 19 -22.72 28.70 -5.18
N LEU A 20 -22.74 28.73 -3.83
CA LEU A 20 -21.51 28.76 -3.03
C LEU A 20 -20.67 27.50 -3.26
N ILE A 21 -21.28 26.31 -3.17
CA ILE A 21 -20.57 25.03 -3.34
C ILE A 21 -19.95 24.96 -4.74
N ARG A 22 -20.73 25.27 -5.78
CA ARG A 22 -20.28 25.25 -7.16
C ARG A 22 -19.13 26.23 -7.41
N THR A 23 -19.25 27.45 -6.88
CA THR A 23 -18.25 28.52 -7.07
C THR A 23 -16.95 28.16 -6.35
N THR A 24 -17.02 27.67 -5.12
CA THR A 24 -15.83 27.22 -4.37
C THR A 24 -15.11 26.07 -5.08
N ALA A 25 -15.85 25.09 -5.58
CA ALA A 25 -15.27 23.99 -6.35
C ALA A 25 -14.63 24.47 -7.67
N ALA A 26 -15.24 25.45 -8.36
CA ALA A 26 -14.65 26.05 -9.55
C ALA A 26 -13.34 26.78 -9.23
N TRP A 27 -13.32 27.57 -8.15
CA TRP A 27 -12.11 28.24 -7.67
C TRP A 27 -10.97 27.28 -7.35
N TYR A 28 -11.29 26.16 -6.69
CA TYR A 28 -10.31 25.11 -6.42
C TYR A 28 -9.67 24.62 -7.73
N VAL A 29 -10.49 24.24 -8.70
CA VAL A 29 -10.00 23.71 -9.98
C VAL A 29 -9.15 24.75 -10.73
N GLU A 30 -9.59 26.00 -10.80
CA GLU A 30 -8.84 27.06 -11.48
C GLU A 30 -7.52 27.35 -10.76
N PHE A 31 -7.52 27.41 -9.43
CA PHE A 31 -6.32 27.64 -8.64
C PHE A 31 -5.25 26.58 -8.90
N PHE A 32 -5.59 25.29 -8.74
CA PHE A 32 -4.62 24.20 -8.90
C PHE A 32 -4.18 23.99 -10.35
N ARG A 33 -5.05 24.22 -11.32
CA ARG A 33 -4.69 24.13 -12.75
C ARG A 33 -3.81 25.28 -13.25
N ASN A 34 -3.92 26.45 -12.67
CA ASN A 34 -3.13 27.62 -13.06
C ASN A 34 -1.71 27.62 -12.44
N ILE A 35 -1.46 26.83 -11.40
CA ILE A 35 -0.14 26.70 -10.80
C ILE A 35 0.56 25.49 -11.40
N PRO A 36 1.76 25.63 -11.99
CA PRO A 36 2.52 24.49 -12.49
C PRO A 36 2.77 23.44 -11.40
N LEU A 37 2.59 22.16 -11.73
CA LEU A 37 2.75 21.05 -10.78
C LEU A 37 4.10 21.08 -10.05
N LEU A 38 5.18 21.46 -10.77
CA LEU A 38 6.52 21.54 -10.18
C LEU A 38 6.60 22.56 -9.04
N LEU A 39 5.94 23.72 -9.19
CA LEU A 39 5.87 24.74 -8.13
C LEU A 39 5.06 24.22 -6.92
N GLN A 40 4.01 23.46 -7.14
CA GLN A 40 3.24 22.83 -6.06
C GLN A 40 4.10 21.83 -5.29
N ILE A 41 4.89 20.98 -5.98
CA ILE A 41 5.81 20.03 -5.33
C ILE A 41 6.82 20.77 -4.47
N PHE A 42 7.44 21.84 -4.98
CA PHE A 42 8.40 22.67 -4.22
C PHE A 42 7.75 23.34 -3.01
N PHE A 43 6.53 23.86 -3.17
CA PHE A 43 5.79 24.45 -2.06
C PHE A 43 5.56 23.42 -0.95
N TRP A 44 5.04 22.24 -1.28
CA TRP A 44 4.79 21.20 -0.29
C TRP A 44 6.07 20.71 0.37
N TYR A 45 7.14 20.57 -0.39
CA TYR A 45 8.43 20.11 0.14
C TYR A 45 9.08 21.16 1.03
N TYR A 46 9.23 22.40 0.55
CA TYR A 46 10.01 23.42 1.25
C TYR A 46 9.19 24.22 2.27
N ALA A 47 7.94 24.52 2.01
CA ALA A 47 7.11 25.33 2.88
C ALA A 47 6.35 24.50 3.91
N ALA A 48 5.75 23.37 3.50
CA ALA A 48 4.94 22.56 4.40
C ALA A 48 5.76 21.48 5.14
N LEU A 49 6.51 20.63 4.42
CA LEU A 49 7.19 19.50 5.06
C LEU A 49 8.44 19.93 5.85
N ARG A 50 9.14 20.97 5.45
CA ARG A 50 10.27 21.51 6.23
C ARG A 50 9.88 22.28 7.48
N ALA A 51 8.64 22.66 7.64
CA ALA A 51 8.11 23.24 8.86
C ALA A 51 7.78 22.20 9.95
N LEU A 52 7.88 20.90 9.62
CA LEU A 52 7.62 19.80 10.54
C LEU A 52 8.75 19.63 11.57
N PRO A 53 8.47 19.04 12.73
CA PRO A 53 9.46 18.82 13.78
C PRO A 53 10.60 17.89 13.35
N LEU A 54 11.73 18.03 14.00
CA LEU A 54 12.83 17.09 13.88
C LEU A 54 12.43 15.72 14.46
N PRO A 55 13.05 14.60 14.04
CA PRO A 55 12.71 13.27 14.52
C PRO A 55 12.76 13.13 16.06
N GLN A 56 13.66 13.85 16.72
CA GLN A 56 13.83 13.86 18.19
C GLN A 56 12.70 14.58 18.93
N ASP A 57 12.04 15.55 18.25
CA ASP A 57 11.01 16.40 18.83
C ASP A 57 9.61 16.00 18.32
N ALA A 58 9.53 14.88 17.56
CA ALA A 58 8.30 14.45 16.94
C ALA A 58 7.41 13.71 17.93
N GLU A 59 6.16 14.14 18.01
CA GLU A 59 5.12 13.46 18.76
C GLU A 59 4.46 12.37 17.91
N ALA A 60 4.04 11.29 18.57
CA ALA A 60 3.34 10.19 17.89
C ALA A 60 1.95 10.63 17.44
N ILE A 61 1.66 10.44 16.16
CA ILE A 61 0.35 10.63 15.58
C ILE A 61 -0.32 9.26 15.46
N PHE A 62 -1.58 9.12 15.89
CA PHE A 62 -2.31 7.84 15.88
C PHE A 62 -1.55 6.68 16.57
N GLY A 63 -0.92 6.96 17.71
CA GLY A 63 -0.32 5.97 18.60
C GLY A 63 1.12 5.59 18.29
N SER A 64 1.51 5.35 17.05
CA SER A 64 2.85 4.89 16.70
C SER A 64 3.34 5.35 15.30
N SER A 65 2.67 6.33 14.71
CA SER A 65 3.14 6.96 13.47
C SER A 65 3.75 8.31 13.76
N TYR A 66 4.81 8.69 13.04
CA TYR A 66 5.53 9.94 13.23
C TYR A 66 5.64 10.71 11.92
N LEU A 67 5.26 11.99 11.96
CA LEU A 67 5.43 12.89 10.84
C LEU A 67 6.52 13.91 11.15
N THR A 68 7.59 13.89 10.39
CA THR A 68 8.81 14.68 10.65
C THR A 68 9.32 15.32 9.37
N ILE A 69 10.26 16.25 9.52
CA ILE A 69 11.03 16.82 8.39
C ILE A 69 11.72 15.74 7.52
N LYS A 70 12.03 14.56 8.09
CA LYS A 70 12.66 13.44 7.37
C LYS A 70 11.66 12.50 6.70
N GLY A 71 10.36 12.74 6.85
CA GLY A 71 9.29 11.97 6.23
C GLY A 71 8.24 11.48 7.21
N PHE A 72 7.36 10.64 6.71
CA PHE A 72 6.31 9.99 7.48
C PHE A 72 6.69 8.55 7.78
N TYR A 73 6.65 8.19 9.04
CA TYR A 73 6.96 6.86 9.55
C TYR A 73 5.71 6.26 10.15
N THR A 74 5.36 5.07 9.72
CA THR A 74 4.18 4.36 10.21
C THR A 74 4.50 2.89 10.44
N PRO A 75 3.84 2.24 11.39
CA PRO A 75 4.01 0.82 11.59
C PRO A 75 3.77 0.02 10.31
N SER A 76 4.54 -1.04 10.12
CA SER A 76 4.37 -1.97 9.02
C SER A 76 4.11 -3.39 9.50
N LEU A 77 3.41 -4.14 8.67
CA LEU A 77 3.28 -5.57 8.85
C LEU A 77 4.51 -6.25 8.26
N ILE A 78 5.19 -7.04 9.08
CA ILE A 78 6.28 -7.90 8.63
C ILE A 78 5.75 -9.33 8.56
N TRP A 79 6.05 -9.97 7.46
CA TRP A 79 5.74 -11.37 7.26
C TRP A 79 7.00 -12.20 7.50
N GLU A 80 7.03 -12.92 8.60
CA GLU A 80 8.09 -13.87 8.87
C GLU A 80 7.82 -15.17 8.12
N ASN A 81 8.87 -15.73 7.52
CA ASN A 81 8.80 -16.97 6.74
C ASN A 81 7.84 -16.92 5.53
N LEU A 82 7.70 -15.75 4.89
CA LEU A 82 6.87 -15.57 3.69
C LEU A 82 7.35 -16.48 2.54
N ASP A 83 8.63 -16.79 2.49
CA ASP A 83 9.25 -17.72 1.54
C ASP A 83 8.61 -19.12 1.60
N ILE A 84 8.32 -19.64 2.78
CA ILE A 84 7.62 -20.93 2.97
C ILE A 84 6.22 -20.88 2.33
N PHE A 85 5.51 -19.77 2.53
CA PHE A 85 4.20 -19.58 1.91
C PHE A 85 4.29 -19.52 0.38
N ILE A 86 5.26 -18.78 -0.15
CA ILE A 86 5.50 -18.70 -1.60
C ILE A 86 5.83 -20.06 -2.18
N TYR A 87 6.71 -20.84 -1.52
CA TYR A 87 7.05 -22.21 -1.96
C TYR A 87 5.83 -23.13 -1.94
N SER A 88 4.93 -22.99 -0.97
CA SER A 88 3.70 -23.76 -0.91
C SER A 88 2.75 -23.47 -2.07
N VAL A 89 2.64 -22.19 -2.48
CA VAL A 89 1.85 -21.80 -3.65
C VAL A 89 2.44 -22.36 -4.93
N ILE A 90 3.77 -22.31 -5.08
CA ILE A 90 4.46 -22.91 -6.23
C ILE A 90 4.23 -24.43 -6.25
N ALA A 91 4.37 -25.10 -5.12
CA ALA A 91 4.12 -26.53 -5.00
C ALA A 91 2.66 -26.89 -5.34
N ALA A 92 1.69 -26.07 -4.93
CA ALA A 92 0.29 -26.24 -5.28
C ALA A 92 0.07 -26.16 -6.80
N ILE A 93 0.70 -25.19 -7.47
CA ILE A 93 0.60 -25.04 -8.94
C ILE A 93 1.19 -26.27 -9.64
N VAL A 94 2.37 -26.73 -9.21
CA VAL A 94 3.01 -27.93 -9.77
C VAL A 94 2.14 -29.16 -9.57
N ALA A 95 1.57 -29.34 -8.37
CA ALA A 95 0.65 -30.43 -8.07
C ALA A 95 -0.61 -30.40 -8.96
N ILE A 96 -1.18 -29.22 -9.20
CA ILE A 96 -2.32 -29.04 -10.10
C ILE A 96 -1.98 -29.47 -11.54
N VAL A 97 -0.81 -29.08 -12.03
CA VAL A 97 -0.34 -29.49 -13.37
C VAL A 97 -0.21 -31.01 -13.44
N PHE A 98 0.39 -31.63 -12.41
CA PHE A 98 0.54 -33.08 -12.33
C PHE A 98 -0.82 -33.80 -12.30
N VAL A 99 -1.77 -33.32 -11.48
CA VAL A 99 -3.14 -33.86 -11.42
C VAL A 99 -3.83 -33.75 -12.78
N ARG A 100 -3.68 -32.64 -13.51
CA ARG A 100 -4.27 -32.49 -14.86
C ARG A 100 -3.69 -33.47 -15.86
N ILE A 101 -2.36 -33.66 -15.85
CA ILE A 101 -1.69 -34.62 -16.74
C ILE A 101 -2.15 -36.06 -16.41
N HIS A 102 -2.20 -36.41 -15.14
CA HIS A 102 -2.63 -37.71 -14.70
C HIS A 102 -4.11 -37.99 -15.00
N ALA A 103 -4.98 -37.01 -14.78
CA ALA A 103 -6.39 -37.13 -15.09
C ALA A 103 -6.64 -37.30 -16.60
N LYS A 104 -5.83 -36.63 -17.46
CA LYS A 104 -5.87 -36.82 -18.90
C LYS A 104 -5.53 -38.27 -19.29
N LYS A 105 -4.45 -38.83 -18.74
CA LYS A 105 -4.05 -40.23 -18.95
C LYS A 105 -5.13 -41.22 -18.51
N LEU A 106 -5.72 -40.99 -17.33
CA LEU A 106 -6.78 -41.87 -16.81
C LEU A 106 -8.03 -41.84 -17.69
N ARG A 107 -8.37 -40.68 -18.21
CA ARG A 107 -9.50 -40.53 -19.14
C ARG A 107 -9.26 -41.22 -20.46
N GLU A 108 -8.04 -41.13 -21.00
CA GLU A 108 -7.66 -41.82 -22.27
C GLU A 108 -7.56 -43.31 -22.13
N ASN A 109 -7.03 -43.84 -21.01
CA ASN A 109 -6.76 -45.25 -20.84
C ASN A 109 -7.93 -46.03 -20.21
N GLN A 110 -8.73 -45.41 -19.35
CA GLN A 110 -9.75 -46.10 -18.55
C GLN A 110 -11.16 -45.50 -18.66
N GLY A 111 -11.35 -44.44 -19.43
CA GLY A 111 -12.63 -43.74 -19.57
C GLY A 111 -13.14 -43.09 -18.27
N LYS A 112 -12.32 -43.02 -17.21
CA LYS A 112 -12.72 -42.46 -15.91
C LYS A 112 -12.62 -40.91 -15.92
N HIS A 113 -13.68 -40.23 -15.50
CA HIS A 113 -13.71 -38.79 -15.34
C HIS A 113 -13.44 -38.41 -13.89
N LEU A 114 -12.27 -37.80 -13.62
CA LEU A 114 -11.98 -37.18 -12.31
C LEU A 114 -12.51 -35.74 -12.29
N PRO A 115 -13.03 -35.27 -11.16
CA PRO A 115 -13.44 -33.87 -10.99
C PRO A 115 -12.21 -32.96 -10.80
N VAL A 116 -11.43 -32.80 -11.88
CA VAL A 116 -10.13 -32.11 -11.88
C VAL A 116 -10.26 -30.67 -11.36
N LEU A 117 -11.37 -30.01 -11.64
CA LEU A 117 -11.61 -28.62 -11.22
C LEU A 117 -11.70 -28.52 -9.69
N ASN A 118 -12.49 -29.40 -9.06
CA ASN A 118 -12.66 -29.40 -7.60
C ASN A 118 -11.36 -29.77 -6.88
N ILE A 119 -10.63 -30.77 -7.42
CA ILE A 119 -9.32 -31.19 -6.88
C ILE A 119 -8.30 -30.04 -7.02
N SER A 120 -8.27 -29.35 -8.16
CA SER A 120 -7.36 -28.23 -8.38
C SER A 120 -7.66 -27.05 -7.44
N ILE A 121 -8.92 -26.73 -7.24
CA ILE A 121 -9.35 -25.70 -6.28
C ILE A 121 -8.96 -26.10 -4.86
N ALA A 122 -9.23 -27.35 -4.47
CA ALA A 122 -8.86 -27.83 -3.15
C ALA A 122 -7.34 -27.73 -2.90
N ILE A 123 -6.51 -28.17 -3.83
CA ILE A 123 -5.05 -28.09 -3.72
C ILE A 123 -4.60 -26.63 -3.61
N LEU A 124 -5.15 -25.73 -4.43
CA LEU A 124 -4.77 -24.31 -4.46
C LEU A 124 -5.05 -23.59 -3.15
N PHE A 125 -6.10 -23.98 -2.43
CA PHE A 125 -6.47 -23.35 -1.16
C PHE A 125 -5.96 -24.11 0.06
N VAL A 126 -6.06 -25.43 0.07
CA VAL A 126 -5.72 -26.24 1.25
C VAL A 126 -4.21 -26.21 1.52
N LEU A 127 -3.37 -26.30 0.49
CA LEU A 127 -1.93 -26.41 0.68
C LEU A 127 -1.32 -25.10 1.21
N PRO A 128 -1.62 -23.89 0.66
CA PRO A 128 -1.19 -22.63 1.27
C PRO A 128 -1.83 -22.37 2.64
N LEU A 129 -3.09 -22.78 2.85
CA LEU A 129 -3.75 -22.61 4.14
C LEU A 129 -3.07 -23.46 5.23
N LEU A 130 -2.70 -24.69 4.93
CA LEU A 130 -1.96 -25.55 5.86
C LEU A 130 -0.59 -24.97 6.20
N THR A 131 0.13 -24.45 5.21
CA THR A 131 1.42 -23.76 5.47
C THR A 131 1.26 -22.48 6.25
N PHE A 132 0.20 -21.73 6.06
CA PHE A 132 -0.12 -20.55 6.86
C PHE A 132 -0.41 -20.93 8.32
N LEU A 133 -1.16 -21.99 8.56
CA LEU A 133 -1.56 -22.41 9.91
C LEU A 133 -0.44 -23.15 10.66
N PHE A 134 0.36 -23.97 9.98
CA PHE A 134 1.34 -24.87 10.59
C PHE A 134 2.78 -24.60 10.17
N GLY A 135 3.00 -23.83 9.11
CA GLY A 135 4.31 -23.55 8.53
C GLY A 135 5.10 -22.45 9.24
N GLY A 136 4.61 -21.91 10.35
CA GLY A 136 5.30 -20.86 11.11
C GLY A 136 5.32 -19.50 10.39
N VAL A 137 4.40 -19.27 9.46
CA VAL A 137 4.20 -17.95 8.87
C VAL A 137 3.55 -17.04 9.90
N ASN A 138 4.32 -16.13 10.45
CA ASN A 138 3.83 -15.18 11.43
C ASN A 138 3.70 -13.79 10.80
N VAL A 139 2.66 -13.07 11.23
CA VAL A 139 2.50 -11.66 10.90
C VAL A 139 3.00 -10.86 12.09
N GLY A 140 4.19 -10.31 11.97
CA GLY A 140 4.77 -9.38 12.94
C GLY A 140 4.26 -7.97 12.70
N TYR A 141 4.30 -7.16 13.76
CA TYR A 141 3.99 -5.74 13.74
C TYR A 141 5.23 -4.96 14.17
N GLU A 142 5.84 -4.23 13.25
CA GLU A 142 7.02 -3.43 13.53
C GLU A 142 6.64 -1.97 13.65
N THR A 143 6.94 -1.38 14.81
CA THR A 143 6.77 0.04 15.05
C THR A 143 8.05 0.79 14.73
N PRO A 144 7.96 2.02 14.19
CA PRO A 144 9.14 2.86 14.01
C PRO A 144 9.73 3.26 15.37
N GLU A 145 10.99 2.94 15.57
CA GLU A 145 11.75 3.30 16.77
C GLU A 145 12.78 4.38 16.46
N LEU A 146 12.90 5.37 17.36
CA LEU A 146 13.87 6.44 17.21
C LEU A 146 15.26 5.93 17.57
N LYS A 147 16.16 5.85 16.58
CA LYS A 147 17.56 5.51 16.78
C LYS A 147 18.48 6.70 16.58
N GLN A 148 19.46 6.83 17.46
CA GLN A 148 20.53 7.81 17.33
C GLN A 148 21.67 7.21 16.49
N LEU A 149 21.85 7.72 15.27
CA LEU A 149 22.91 7.29 14.35
C LEU A 149 24.26 7.96 14.64
N ALA A 150 24.23 9.20 15.16
CA ALA A 150 25.42 9.98 15.55
C ALA A 150 25.03 10.96 16.64
N LYS A 151 26.02 11.66 17.23
CA LYS A 151 25.78 12.62 18.35
C LYS A 151 24.64 13.63 18.11
N THR A 152 24.38 13.97 16.84
CA THR A 152 23.35 14.95 16.44
C THR A 152 22.38 14.42 15.38
N SER A 153 22.47 13.16 14.99
CA SER A 153 21.63 12.59 13.92
C SER A 153 20.71 11.52 14.48
N PHE A 154 19.42 11.80 14.44
CA PHE A 154 18.35 10.87 14.80
C PHE A 154 17.59 10.45 13.54
N LYS A 155 17.20 9.19 13.49
CA LYS A 155 16.36 8.61 12.43
C LYS A 155 15.43 7.57 13.04
N PHE A 156 14.22 7.48 12.51
CA PHE A 156 13.36 6.33 12.80
C PHE A 156 13.83 5.13 12.00
N GLU A 157 13.95 3.98 12.64
CA GLU A 157 14.18 2.68 12.02
C GLU A 157 13.00 1.75 12.35
N GLY A 158 12.74 0.82 11.45
CA GLY A 158 11.56 -0.04 11.50
C GLY A 158 10.32 0.59 10.89
N GLY A 159 9.32 -0.25 10.65
CA GLY A 159 8.10 0.17 10.00
C GLY A 159 8.25 0.62 8.55
N LEU A 160 7.20 1.22 8.01
CA LEU A 160 7.18 1.82 6.68
C LEU A 160 7.61 3.28 6.75
N SER A 161 8.65 3.66 6.03
CA SER A 161 9.13 5.03 5.91
C SER A 161 8.78 5.62 4.54
N ILE A 162 8.09 6.75 4.52
CA ILE A 162 7.77 7.51 3.31
C ILE A 162 8.60 8.80 3.33
N PRO A 163 9.57 8.94 2.42
CA PRO A 163 10.43 10.11 2.36
C PRO A 163 9.64 11.39 2.00
N PRO A 164 10.11 12.58 2.42
CA PRO A 164 9.40 13.83 2.21
C PRO A 164 9.22 14.18 0.72
N GLU A 165 10.13 13.73 -0.14
CA GLU A 165 10.04 13.90 -1.60
C GLU A 165 8.81 13.17 -2.15
N LEU A 166 8.58 11.94 -1.70
CA LEU A 166 7.41 11.16 -2.11
C LEU A 166 6.12 11.74 -1.53
N LEU A 167 6.15 12.22 -0.29
CA LEU A 167 4.98 12.88 0.32
C LEU A 167 4.59 14.14 -0.46
N SER A 168 5.54 15.01 -0.76
CA SER A 168 5.29 16.24 -1.52
C SER A 168 4.75 15.94 -2.91
N LEU A 169 5.30 14.93 -3.58
CA LEU A 169 4.83 14.47 -4.89
C LEU A 169 3.38 13.95 -4.82
N VAL A 170 3.09 13.07 -3.84
CA VAL A 170 1.74 12.49 -3.68
C VAL A 170 0.72 13.58 -3.37
N ILE A 171 1.04 14.53 -2.48
CA ILE A 171 0.14 15.64 -2.13
C ILE A 171 -0.10 16.53 -3.36
N ALA A 172 0.96 17.02 -3.98
CA ALA A 172 0.86 17.93 -5.12
C ALA A 172 0.11 17.26 -6.30
N LEU A 173 0.47 16.04 -6.64
CA LEU A 173 -0.17 15.30 -7.73
C LEU A 173 -1.64 15.00 -7.44
N SER A 174 -1.97 14.65 -6.19
CA SER A 174 -3.36 14.37 -5.79
C SER A 174 -4.24 15.60 -5.87
N LEU A 175 -3.72 16.76 -5.49
CA LEU A 175 -4.46 18.03 -5.56
C LEU A 175 -4.57 18.58 -6.99
N TYR A 176 -3.51 18.40 -7.79
CA TYR A 176 -3.47 18.87 -9.17
C TYR A 176 -4.37 18.07 -10.10
N THR A 177 -4.45 16.75 -9.91
CA THR A 177 -5.19 15.83 -10.79
C THR A 177 -6.64 15.58 -10.33
N ALA A 178 -7.00 16.07 -9.15
CA ALA A 178 -8.37 16.03 -8.64
C ALA A 178 -9.26 17.07 -9.33
#